data_74eafe165872543f8f80a03c34feceaa
#
_entry.id   74eafe165872543f8f80a03c34feceaa
#
_cell.length_a   1.000
_cell.length_b   1.000
_cell.length_c   1.000
_cell.angle_alpha   90.00
_cell.angle_beta   90.00
_cell.angle_gamma   90.00
#
_symmetry.space_group_name_H-M   'P 1'
#
loop_
_entity.id
_entity.type
_entity.pdbx_description
1 polymer ?
#
loop_
_entity_poly.entity_id
_entity_poly.type
_entity_poly.pdbx_seq_one_letter_code
_entity_poly.pdbx_strand_id
1 'polypeptide(L)'
;MIHPIGTFLTRMDAALSGSMDGIIAGMTSAMATPVAAAAVVYYAVQGLRLANGDSTPLQNFVPQLIRVGTVIWLSSNLSAFNQWVRDIFFTGLPNALGAVIANSTGATGNSLGATAAIFDNIWGQIWIVVGTVWGHVGFSTMGVVTAAAGVLAAIFGTLGLVWLALVYVCARMVLAVIVCLAPAIIGCAMFDATRPIFERAVGKVVSLILLQTAGLIVLQIVLMGDQWFIAQLTTARSEERRVGKECPSKCRSRWSPYH
;
A
#
# COMPACT_ATOMS: atom_id res chain seq x y z
N MET A 1 -12.90 -6.51 -19.57
CA MET A 1 -12.60 -7.19 -18.29
C MET A 1 -13.19 -6.35 -17.16
N ILE A 2 -13.87 -6.97 -16.21
CA ILE A 2 -14.43 -6.28 -15.04
C ILE A 2 -13.27 -6.09 -14.06
N HIS A 3 -12.98 -4.83 -13.65
CA HIS A 3 -11.94 -4.47 -12.68
C HIS A 3 -12.58 -4.16 -11.31
N PRO A 4 -13.10 -5.18 -10.60
CA PRO A 4 -13.95 -4.92 -9.43
C PRO A 4 -13.16 -4.41 -8.23
N ILE A 5 -11.91 -4.90 -8.05
CA ILE A 5 -11.09 -4.57 -6.89
C ILE A 5 -10.51 -3.16 -7.05
N GLY A 6 -9.99 -2.84 -8.23
CA GLY A 6 -9.44 -1.52 -8.51
C GLY A 6 -10.46 -0.41 -8.40
N THR A 7 -11.68 -0.61 -8.94
CA THR A 7 -12.78 0.35 -8.80
C THR A 7 -13.24 0.52 -7.36
N PHE A 8 -13.24 -0.53 -6.55
CA PHE A 8 -13.53 -0.46 -5.11
C PHE A 8 -12.47 0.35 -4.37
N LEU A 9 -11.20 0.03 -4.56
CA LEU A 9 -10.07 0.72 -3.90
C LEU A 9 -10.03 2.22 -4.26
N THR A 10 -10.22 2.57 -5.52
CA THR A 10 -10.21 3.98 -5.95
C THR A 10 -11.40 4.76 -5.40
N ARG A 11 -12.59 4.18 -5.36
CA ARG A 11 -13.78 4.81 -4.74
C ARG A 11 -13.64 4.99 -3.25
N MET A 12 -13.10 3.97 -2.57
CA MET A 12 -12.84 4.04 -1.13
C MET A 12 -11.83 5.16 -0.81
N ASP A 13 -10.75 5.26 -1.58
CA ASP A 13 -9.73 6.28 -1.35
C ASP A 13 -10.25 7.69 -1.64
N ALA A 14 -11.07 7.85 -2.67
CA ALA A 14 -11.75 9.13 -2.96
C ALA A 14 -12.73 9.53 -1.83
N ALA A 15 -13.49 8.58 -1.29
CA ALA A 15 -14.38 8.82 -0.14
C ALA A 15 -13.57 9.15 1.13
N LEU A 16 -12.45 8.45 1.35
CA LEU A 16 -11.58 8.69 2.49
C LEU A 16 -10.94 10.08 2.42
N SER A 17 -10.37 10.45 1.27
CA SER A 17 -9.74 11.76 1.08
C SER A 17 -10.75 12.91 1.25
N GLY A 18 -11.95 12.77 0.71
CA GLY A 18 -13.00 13.78 0.87
C GLY A 18 -13.49 13.95 2.32
N SER A 19 -13.62 12.85 3.07
CA SER A 19 -13.99 12.92 4.49
C SER A 19 -12.86 13.47 5.37
N MET A 20 -11.60 13.15 5.04
CA MET A 20 -10.43 13.65 5.76
C MET A 20 -10.31 15.18 5.68
N ASP A 21 -10.59 15.80 4.54
CA ASP A 21 -10.49 17.26 4.36
C ASP A 21 -11.38 18.01 5.36
N GLY A 22 -12.62 17.56 5.54
CA GLY A 22 -13.53 18.16 6.52
C GLY A 22 -13.08 17.98 7.97
N ILE A 23 -12.60 16.77 8.31
CA ILE A 23 -12.13 16.46 9.66
C ILE A 23 -10.85 17.23 10.00
N ILE A 24 -9.89 17.29 9.09
CA ILE A 24 -8.64 18.03 9.27
C ILE A 24 -8.92 19.52 9.44
N ALA A 25 -9.81 20.10 8.62
CA ALA A 25 -10.19 21.50 8.74
C ALA A 25 -10.84 21.79 10.10
N GLY A 26 -11.77 20.95 10.54
CA GLY A 26 -12.40 21.05 11.86
C GLY A 26 -11.39 20.92 13.00
N MET A 27 -10.50 19.96 12.91
CA MET A 27 -9.47 19.68 13.93
C MET A 27 -8.43 20.82 14.02
N THR A 28 -7.96 21.33 12.86
CA THR A 28 -7.03 22.46 12.80
C THR A 28 -7.65 23.72 13.43
N SER A 29 -8.90 24.01 13.10
CA SER A 29 -9.66 25.12 13.68
C SER A 29 -9.86 24.96 15.20
N ALA A 30 -10.23 23.78 15.66
CA ALA A 30 -10.41 23.50 17.09
C ALA A 30 -9.10 23.57 17.90
N MET A 31 -7.96 23.17 17.29
CA MET A 31 -6.66 23.13 17.95
C MET A 31 -5.91 24.47 17.91
N ALA A 32 -6.26 25.40 17.03
CA ALA A 32 -5.59 26.68 16.90
C ALA A 32 -5.55 27.47 18.23
N THR A 33 -6.70 27.57 18.92
CA THR A 33 -6.81 28.30 20.20
C THR A 33 -6.05 27.62 21.34
N PRO A 34 -6.21 26.33 21.65
CA PRO A 34 -5.47 25.68 22.72
C PRO A 34 -3.96 25.61 22.47
N VAL A 35 -3.53 25.45 21.22
CA VAL A 35 -2.09 25.46 20.87
C VAL A 35 -1.49 26.86 21.07
N ALA A 36 -2.20 27.93 20.68
CA ALA A 36 -1.76 29.29 20.92
C ALA A 36 -1.69 29.60 22.43
N ALA A 37 -2.69 29.20 23.21
CA ALA A 37 -2.68 29.37 24.66
C ALA A 37 -1.53 28.59 25.32
N ALA A 38 -1.29 27.35 24.88
CA ALA A 38 -0.18 26.53 25.35
C ALA A 38 1.19 27.16 25.05
N ALA A 39 1.33 27.79 23.88
CA ALA A 39 2.55 28.52 23.52
C ALA A 39 2.80 29.73 24.43
N VAL A 40 1.75 30.49 24.76
CA VAL A 40 1.86 31.63 25.70
C VAL A 40 2.33 31.15 27.08
N VAL A 41 1.71 30.07 27.60
CA VAL A 41 2.12 29.46 28.89
C VAL A 41 3.58 28.99 28.83
N TYR A 42 3.96 28.32 27.73
CA TYR A 42 5.32 27.86 27.55
C TYR A 42 6.35 29.00 27.59
N TYR A 43 6.10 30.08 26.86
CA TYR A 43 6.99 31.26 26.88
C TYR A 43 6.97 32.00 28.22
N ALA A 44 5.84 32.08 28.90
CA ALA A 44 5.75 32.68 30.25
C ALA A 44 6.61 31.89 31.26
N VAL A 45 6.53 30.55 31.24
CA VAL A 45 7.37 29.68 32.10
C VAL A 45 8.85 29.84 31.77
N GLN A 46 9.21 29.91 30.50
CA GLN A 46 10.60 30.15 30.09
C GLN A 46 11.10 31.52 30.52
N GLY A 47 10.28 32.58 30.38
CA GLY A 47 10.58 33.92 30.85
C GLY A 47 10.81 33.98 32.36
N LEU A 48 9.98 33.27 33.15
CA LEU A 48 10.15 33.15 34.60
C LEU A 48 11.45 32.43 34.99
N ARG A 49 11.84 31.40 34.28
CA ARG A 49 13.12 30.68 34.49
C ARG A 49 14.31 31.60 34.22
N LEU A 50 14.25 32.37 33.12
CA LEU A 50 15.28 33.36 32.82
C LEU A 50 15.38 34.46 33.90
N ALA A 51 14.23 34.95 34.39
CA ALA A 51 14.20 35.97 35.46
C ALA A 51 14.74 35.43 36.79
N ASN A 52 14.63 34.14 37.06
CA ASN A 52 15.19 33.51 38.27
C ASN A 52 16.69 33.18 38.15
N GLY A 53 17.36 33.58 37.07
CA GLY A 53 18.80 33.43 36.89
C GLY A 53 19.25 32.04 36.40
N ASP A 54 18.35 31.22 35.97
CA ASP A 54 18.68 29.96 35.24
C ASP A 54 19.33 30.36 33.92
N SER A 55 20.66 30.35 33.87
CA SER A 55 21.43 30.62 32.66
C SER A 55 21.30 29.47 31.67
N THR A 56 20.11 29.36 31.05
CA THR A 56 19.99 28.54 29.82
C THR A 56 20.79 29.29 28.75
N PRO A 57 21.88 28.70 28.22
CA PRO A 57 22.66 29.39 27.22
C PRO A 57 21.75 29.71 26.02
N LEU A 58 21.93 30.95 25.47
CA LEU A 58 21.18 31.41 24.29
C LEU A 58 21.15 30.36 23.16
N GLN A 59 22.17 29.50 23.12
CA GLN A 59 22.28 28.37 22.21
C GLN A 59 21.12 27.35 22.30
N ASN A 60 20.50 27.19 23.48
CA ASN A 60 19.37 26.29 23.65
C ASN A 60 18.03 27.00 23.43
N PHE A 61 17.98 28.31 23.52
CA PHE A 61 16.74 29.09 23.33
C PHE A 61 16.30 29.13 21.86
N VAL A 62 17.24 29.34 20.94
CA VAL A 62 16.97 29.46 19.50
C VAL A 62 16.32 28.19 18.93
N PRO A 63 16.86 26.96 19.15
CA PRO A 63 16.22 25.75 18.64
C PRO A 63 14.85 25.48 19.28
N GLN A 64 14.64 25.86 20.54
CA GLN A 64 13.33 25.76 21.17
C GLN A 64 12.31 26.72 20.55
N LEU A 65 12.71 27.94 20.24
CA LEU A 65 11.86 28.95 19.60
C LEU A 65 11.45 28.50 18.18
N ILE A 66 12.39 27.97 17.40
CA ILE A 66 12.12 27.40 16.07
C ILE A 66 11.14 26.23 16.19
N ARG A 67 11.35 25.32 17.13
CA ARG A 67 10.48 24.15 17.36
C ARG A 67 9.04 24.59 17.67
N VAL A 68 8.85 25.49 18.66
CA VAL A 68 7.51 25.96 19.04
C VAL A 68 6.87 26.74 17.90
N GLY A 69 7.64 27.62 17.21
CA GLY A 69 7.16 28.36 16.05
C GLY A 69 6.69 27.45 14.92
N THR A 70 7.44 26.38 14.62
CA THR A 70 7.06 25.41 13.60
C THR A 70 5.79 24.65 13.99
N VAL A 71 5.65 24.25 15.26
CA VAL A 71 4.45 23.56 15.77
C VAL A 71 3.22 24.47 15.64
N ILE A 72 3.32 25.73 16.05
CA ILE A 72 2.21 26.69 15.94
C ILE A 72 1.86 26.93 14.46
N TRP A 73 2.85 27.17 13.61
CA TRP A 73 2.63 27.41 12.18
C TRP A 73 1.95 26.22 11.51
N LEU A 74 2.39 24.99 11.81
CA LEU A 74 1.87 23.79 11.21
C LEU A 74 0.47 23.44 11.74
N SER A 75 0.19 23.67 13.04
CA SER A 75 -1.10 23.34 13.66
C SER A 75 -2.18 24.39 13.39
N SER A 76 -1.81 25.65 13.10
CA SER A 76 -2.77 26.74 12.84
C SER A 76 -3.01 27.01 11.36
N ASN A 77 -2.14 26.53 10.47
CA ASN A 77 -2.24 26.76 9.03
C ASN A 77 -2.65 25.50 8.28
N LEU A 78 -3.95 25.42 7.90
CA LEU A 78 -4.52 24.28 7.19
C LEU A 78 -3.79 23.96 5.88
N SER A 79 -3.38 24.99 5.12
CA SER A 79 -2.70 24.77 3.84
C SER A 79 -1.30 24.19 4.04
N ALA A 80 -0.55 24.68 5.04
CA ALA A 80 0.74 24.13 5.40
C ALA A 80 0.63 22.70 5.91
N PHE A 81 -0.36 22.41 6.77
CA PHE A 81 -0.63 21.07 7.26
C PHE A 81 -0.94 20.10 6.12
N ASN A 82 -1.83 20.47 5.21
CA ASN A 82 -2.19 19.62 4.07
C ASN A 82 -0.97 19.35 3.18
N GLN A 83 -0.17 20.37 2.86
CA GLN A 83 0.99 20.23 1.99
C GLN A 83 2.13 19.41 2.62
N TRP A 84 2.45 19.65 3.90
CA TRP A 84 3.62 19.04 4.54
C TRP A 84 3.32 17.74 5.31
N VAL A 85 2.11 17.57 5.81
CA VAL A 85 1.76 16.39 6.59
C VAL A 85 0.89 15.44 5.77
N ARG A 86 -0.28 15.90 5.34
CA ARG A 86 -1.20 15.05 4.60
C ARG A 86 -0.62 14.58 3.27
N ASP A 87 -0.13 15.50 2.44
CA ASP A 87 0.33 15.15 1.10
C ASP A 87 1.60 14.29 1.15
N ILE A 88 2.50 14.53 2.09
CA ILE A 88 3.71 13.71 2.23
C ILE A 88 3.36 12.32 2.75
N PHE A 89 2.63 12.20 3.86
CA PHE A 89 2.43 10.92 4.53
C PHE A 89 1.27 10.09 3.95
N PHE A 90 0.23 10.73 3.45
CA PHE A 90 -0.94 10.01 2.93
C PHE A 90 -0.87 9.75 1.43
N THR A 91 -0.32 10.66 0.64
CA THR A 91 -0.23 10.53 -0.81
C THR A 91 1.19 10.37 -1.33
N GLY A 92 2.13 11.22 -0.91
CA GLY A 92 3.46 11.30 -1.48
C GLY A 92 4.31 10.06 -1.23
N LEU A 93 4.45 9.66 0.03
CA LEU A 93 5.30 8.54 0.42
C LEU A 93 4.75 7.19 -0.10
N PRO A 94 3.47 6.85 0.08
CA PRO A 94 2.91 5.64 -0.51
C PRO A 94 2.98 5.66 -2.04
N ASN A 95 2.84 6.83 -2.63
CA ASN A 95 2.93 7.03 -4.05
C ASN A 95 4.35 6.81 -4.59
N ALA A 96 5.35 7.38 -3.97
CA ALA A 96 6.73 7.19 -4.36
C ALA A 96 7.14 5.71 -4.26
N LEU A 97 6.76 5.03 -3.18
CA LEU A 97 7.04 3.60 -2.98
C LEU A 97 6.26 2.73 -3.98
N GLY A 98 4.99 3.05 -4.23
CA GLY A 98 4.16 2.36 -5.23
C GLY A 98 4.72 2.53 -6.65
N ALA A 99 5.23 3.72 -7.00
CA ALA A 99 5.85 3.97 -8.30
C ALA A 99 7.13 3.16 -8.53
N VAL A 100 7.96 2.98 -7.50
CA VAL A 100 9.15 2.13 -7.57
C VAL A 100 8.77 0.68 -7.87
N ILE A 101 7.71 0.18 -7.23
CA ILE A 101 7.21 -1.18 -7.45
C ILE A 101 6.56 -1.30 -8.83
N ALA A 102 5.76 -0.30 -9.25
CA ALA A 102 5.12 -0.29 -10.56
C ALA A 102 6.13 -0.24 -11.71
N ASN A 103 7.21 0.52 -11.58
CA ASN A 103 8.27 0.56 -12.59
C ASN A 103 8.95 -0.79 -12.78
N SER A 104 9.05 -1.61 -11.74
CA SER A 104 9.59 -2.97 -11.84
C SER A 104 8.64 -3.93 -12.57
N THR A 105 7.34 -3.59 -12.69
CA THR A 105 6.31 -4.38 -13.38
C THR A 105 5.95 -3.88 -14.78
N GLY A 106 6.47 -2.73 -15.20
CA GLY A 106 6.04 -2.07 -16.43
C GLY A 106 4.61 -1.50 -16.37
N ALA A 107 4.01 -1.40 -15.19
CA ALA A 107 2.69 -0.79 -15.01
C ALA A 107 2.83 0.73 -15.02
N THR A 108 2.30 1.38 -16.04
CA THR A 108 2.25 2.85 -16.16
C THR A 108 0.98 3.36 -15.48
N GLY A 109 1.13 4.17 -14.44
CA GLY A 109 0.00 4.83 -13.78
C GLY A 109 0.40 5.63 -12.53
N ASN A 110 -0.45 6.55 -12.10
CA ASN A 110 -0.34 7.20 -10.79
C ASN A 110 -0.40 6.12 -9.70
N SER A 111 0.38 6.25 -8.67
CA SER A 111 0.67 5.22 -7.66
C SER A 111 -0.53 4.54 -7.00
N LEU A 112 -1.64 5.24 -6.79
CA LEU A 112 -2.89 4.65 -6.32
C LEU A 112 -3.55 3.82 -7.41
N GLY A 113 -3.54 4.33 -8.64
CA GLY A 113 -3.92 3.60 -9.83
C GLY A 113 -2.99 2.40 -10.07
N ALA A 114 -1.70 2.52 -9.75
CA ALA A 114 -0.74 1.42 -9.85
C ALA A 114 -1.06 0.30 -8.84
N THR A 115 -1.36 0.63 -7.58
CA THR A 115 -1.76 -0.37 -6.57
C THR A 115 -3.06 -1.08 -6.98
N ALA A 116 -4.08 -0.33 -7.39
CA ALA A 116 -5.33 -0.88 -7.89
C ALA A 116 -5.12 -1.75 -9.13
N ALA A 117 -4.27 -1.30 -10.06
CA ALA A 117 -3.92 -2.06 -11.26
C ALA A 117 -3.15 -3.36 -10.95
N ILE A 118 -2.29 -3.37 -9.91
CA ILE A 118 -1.62 -4.58 -9.46
C ILE A 118 -2.65 -5.60 -8.95
N PHE A 119 -3.60 -5.19 -8.11
CA PHE A 119 -4.67 -6.08 -7.63
C PHE A 119 -5.54 -6.61 -8.75
N ASP A 120 -5.94 -5.76 -9.71
CA ASP A 120 -6.73 -6.15 -10.87
C ASP A 120 -5.97 -7.08 -11.81
N ASN A 121 -4.65 -6.87 -11.97
CA ASN A 121 -3.81 -7.75 -12.78
C ASN A 121 -3.73 -9.16 -12.18
N ILE A 122 -3.55 -9.26 -10.86
CA ILE A 122 -3.55 -10.55 -10.17
C ILE A 122 -4.91 -11.24 -10.30
N TRP A 123 -5.98 -10.49 -10.10
CA TRP A 123 -7.32 -11.00 -10.33
C TRP A 123 -7.48 -11.57 -11.73
N GLY A 124 -7.02 -10.81 -12.75
CA GLY A 124 -7.04 -11.25 -14.14
C GLY A 124 -6.22 -12.53 -14.38
N GLN A 125 -5.03 -12.63 -13.77
CA GLN A 125 -4.17 -13.81 -13.91
C GLN A 125 -4.77 -15.06 -13.26
N ILE A 126 -5.39 -14.95 -12.08
CA ILE A 126 -6.10 -16.07 -11.45
C ILE A 126 -7.15 -16.62 -12.43
N TRP A 127 -7.93 -15.75 -13.07
CA TRP A 127 -8.95 -16.17 -14.02
C TRP A 127 -8.40 -16.72 -15.33
N ILE A 128 -7.25 -16.26 -15.80
CA ILE A 128 -6.55 -16.83 -16.95
C ILE A 128 -6.08 -18.25 -16.63
N VAL A 129 -5.48 -18.47 -15.45
CA VAL A 129 -5.05 -19.82 -15.01
C VAL A 129 -6.25 -20.76 -14.91
N VAL A 130 -7.33 -20.32 -14.28
CA VAL A 130 -8.58 -21.08 -14.20
C VAL A 130 -9.10 -21.43 -15.59
N GLY A 131 -9.18 -20.46 -16.48
CA GLY A 131 -9.65 -20.67 -17.87
C GLY A 131 -8.78 -21.62 -18.66
N THR A 132 -7.45 -21.56 -18.50
CA THR A 132 -6.52 -22.49 -19.16
C THR A 132 -6.67 -23.92 -18.64
N VAL A 133 -6.86 -24.09 -17.34
CA VAL A 133 -7.11 -25.40 -16.72
C VAL A 133 -8.45 -25.97 -17.22
N TRP A 134 -9.52 -25.18 -17.21
CA TRP A 134 -10.86 -25.61 -17.62
C TRP A 134 -10.96 -25.91 -19.13
N GLY A 135 -10.26 -25.17 -19.97
CA GLY A 135 -10.22 -25.42 -21.42
C GLY A 135 -9.58 -26.77 -21.81
N HIS A 136 -9.02 -27.50 -20.85
CA HIS A 136 -8.31 -28.77 -21.09
C HIS A 136 -8.84 -29.93 -20.27
N VAL A 137 -9.98 -29.77 -19.59
CA VAL A 137 -10.68 -30.84 -18.88
C VAL A 137 -11.25 -31.82 -19.91
N GLY A 138 -10.54 -32.96 -20.15
CA GLY A 138 -11.10 -34.13 -20.84
C GLY A 138 -11.81 -35.01 -19.82
N PHE A 139 -12.78 -35.84 -20.31
CA PHE A 139 -13.49 -36.87 -19.50
C PHE A 139 -12.58 -38.04 -19.09
N SER A 140 -11.31 -37.77 -18.76
CA SER A 140 -10.38 -38.77 -18.23
C SER A 140 -10.21 -38.55 -16.72
N THR A 141 -9.84 -39.60 -15.99
CA THR A 141 -9.56 -39.51 -14.54
C THR A 141 -8.52 -38.43 -14.23
N MET A 142 -7.53 -38.26 -15.11
CA MET A 142 -6.51 -37.21 -15.00
C MET A 142 -7.12 -35.83 -15.24
N GLY A 143 -8.10 -35.68 -16.13
CA GLY A 143 -8.81 -34.42 -16.38
C GLY A 143 -9.62 -33.94 -15.18
N VAL A 144 -10.25 -34.86 -14.45
CA VAL A 144 -11.00 -34.51 -13.22
C VAL A 144 -10.08 -34.06 -12.11
N VAL A 145 -8.91 -34.67 -11.93
CA VAL A 145 -7.91 -34.27 -10.91
C VAL A 145 -7.34 -32.91 -11.24
N THR A 146 -7.02 -32.59 -12.50
CA THR A 146 -6.53 -31.27 -12.90
C THR A 146 -7.59 -30.19 -12.74
N ALA A 147 -8.87 -30.49 -13.02
CA ALA A 147 -9.96 -29.55 -12.78
C ALA A 147 -10.14 -29.24 -11.28
N ALA A 148 -10.11 -30.27 -10.43
CA ALA A 148 -10.19 -30.09 -8.98
C ALA A 148 -9.02 -29.25 -8.44
N ALA A 149 -7.81 -29.52 -8.89
CA ALA A 149 -6.63 -28.73 -8.52
C ALA A 149 -6.76 -27.25 -8.97
N GLY A 150 -7.28 -26.99 -10.18
CA GLY A 150 -7.53 -25.64 -10.67
C GLY A 150 -8.58 -24.89 -9.85
N VAL A 151 -9.66 -25.55 -9.44
CA VAL A 151 -10.68 -24.96 -8.56
C VAL A 151 -10.10 -24.62 -7.19
N LEU A 152 -9.34 -25.53 -6.59
CA LEU A 152 -8.67 -25.27 -5.30
C LEU A 152 -7.69 -24.10 -5.39
N ALA A 153 -6.86 -24.05 -6.42
CA ALA A 153 -5.94 -22.94 -6.65
C ALA A 153 -6.67 -21.60 -6.81
N ALA A 154 -7.81 -21.60 -7.52
CA ALA A 154 -8.65 -20.39 -7.65
C ALA A 154 -9.22 -19.94 -6.30
N ILE A 155 -9.73 -20.87 -5.49
CA ILE A 155 -10.29 -20.54 -4.17
C ILE A 155 -9.21 -19.98 -3.25
N PHE A 156 -8.07 -20.65 -3.13
CA PHE A 156 -6.98 -20.18 -2.28
C PHE A 156 -6.35 -18.88 -2.79
N GLY A 157 -6.20 -18.73 -4.11
CA GLY A 157 -5.69 -17.50 -4.73
C GLY A 157 -6.61 -16.31 -4.50
N THR A 158 -7.92 -16.48 -4.70
CA THR A 158 -8.91 -15.41 -4.45
C THR A 158 -9.02 -15.06 -2.97
N LEU A 159 -9.01 -16.05 -2.08
CA LEU A 159 -9.05 -15.83 -0.63
C LEU A 159 -7.81 -15.08 -0.15
N GLY A 160 -6.62 -15.46 -0.63
CA GLY A 160 -5.36 -14.77 -0.33
C GLY A 160 -5.36 -13.32 -0.82
N LEU A 161 -5.86 -13.08 -2.03
CA LEU A 161 -5.96 -11.74 -2.60
C LEU A 161 -6.92 -10.85 -1.79
N VAL A 162 -8.10 -11.38 -1.41
CA VAL A 162 -9.07 -10.65 -0.59
C VAL A 162 -8.50 -10.34 0.79
N TRP A 163 -7.80 -11.29 1.40
CA TRP A 163 -7.16 -11.08 2.70
C TRP A 163 -6.10 -9.97 2.64
N LEU A 164 -5.26 -9.99 1.62
CA LEU A 164 -4.23 -8.96 1.43
C LEU A 164 -4.84 -7.57 1.15
N ALA A 165 -5.89 -7.52 0.32
CA ALA A 165 -6.64 -6.29 0.08
C ALA A 165 -7.26 -5.73 1.37
N LEU A 166 -7.79 -6.60 2.24
CA LEU A 166 -8.35 -6.21 3.53
C LEU A 166 -7.28 -5.63 4.46
N VAL A 167 -6.12 -6.27 4.57
CA VAL A 167 -4.99 -5.75 5.36
C VAL A 167 -4.54 -4.38 4.83
N TYR A 168 -4.45 -4.21 3.51
CA TYR A 168 -4.11 -2.93 2.89
C TYR A 168 -5.13 -1.84 3.23
N VAL A 169 -6.43 -2.14 3.11
CA VAL A 169 -7.53 -1.22 3.43
C VAL A 169 -7.50 -0.84 4.91
N CYS A 170 -7.35 -1.81 5.81
CA CYS A 170 -7.26 -1.54 7.25
C CYS A 170 -6.06 -0.63 7.58
N ALA A 171 -4.89 -0.91 7.02
CA ALA A 171 -3.71 -0.07 7.24
C ALA A 171 -3.92 1.36 6.72
N ARG A 172 -4.60 1.52 5.58
CA ARG A 172 -4.94 2.81 4.98
C ARG A 172 -5.93 3.58 5.85
N MET A 173 -6.96 2.92 6.37
CA MET A 173 -7.93 3.52 7.29
C MET A 173 -7.27 4.02 8.59
N VAL A 174 -6.41 3.19 9.20
CA VAL A 174 -5.71 3.58 10.42
C VAL A 174 -4.77 4.76 10.17
N LEU A 175 -4.07 4.77 9.02
CA LEU A 175 -3.23 5.89 8.62
C LEU A 175 -4.05 7.18 8.49
N ALA A 176 -5.22 7.12 7.84
CA ALA A 176 -6.13 8.26 7.70
C ALA A 176 -6.56 8.83 9.05
N VAL A 177 -6.92 7.96 10.01
CA VAL A 177 -7.29 8.39 11.37
C VAL A 177 -6.13 9.09 12.07
N ILE A 178 -4.92 8.56 11.98
CA ILE A 178 -3.74 9.18 12.60
C ILE A 178 -3.46 10.55 11.97
N VAL A 179 -3.57 10.67 10.64
CA VAL A 179 -3.37 11.95 9.93
C VAL A 179 -4.45 12.97 10.29
N CYS A 180 -5.71 12.54 10.49
CA CYS A 180 -6.77 13.41 10.98
C CYS A 180 -6.51 13.93 12.40
N LEU A 181 -5.88 13.13 13.26
CA LEU A 181 -5.49 13.52 14.63
C LEU A 181 -4.14 14.24 14.68
N ALA A 182 -3.42 14.31 13.57
CA ALA A 182 -2.06 14.86 13.54
C ALA A 182 -1.96 16.31 14.03
N PRO A 183 -2.91 17.25 13.81
CA PRO A 183 -2.83 18.59 14.38
C PRO A 183 -2.74 18.58 15.91
N ALA A 184 -3.50 17.71 16.59
CA ALA A 184 -3.43 17.53 18.04
C ALA A 184 -2.12 16.87 18.48
N ILE A 185 -1.66 15.86 17.75
CA ILE A 185 -0.42 15.12 18.03
C ILE A 185 0.80 16.04 17.87
N ILE A 186 0.79 16.92 16.85
CA ILE A 186 1.84 17.92 16.63
C ILE A 186 1.86 18.92 17.78
N GLY A 187 0.70 19.35 18.29
CA GLY A 187 0.62 20.18 19.49
C GLY A 187 1.29 19.55 20.72
N CYS A 188 1.20 18.22 20.87
CA CYS A 188 1.89 17.48 21.93
C CYS A 188 3.42 17.52 21.82
N ALA A 189 3.97 17.76 20.62
CA ALA A 189 5.42 17.88 20.43
C ALA A 189 6.04 19.13 21.08
N MET A 190 5.20 20.09 21.49
CA MET A 190 5.67 21.33 22.11
C MET A 190 6.23 21.11 23.52
N PHE A 191 5.63 20.23 24.31
CA PHE A 191 6.03 19.97 25.68
C PHE A 191 6.87 18.70 25.79
N ASP A 192 7.95 18.74 26.56
CA ASP A 192 8.84 17.58 26.75
C ASP A 192 8.11 16.39 27.44
N ALA A 193 7.13 16.67 28.29
CA ALA A 193 6.34 15.64 28.95
C ALA A 193 5.43 14.85 27.97
N THR A 194 4.95 15.47 26.89
CA THR A 194 4.04 14.85 25.90
C THR A 194 4.77 14.43 24.61
N ARG A 195 6.01 14.82 24.45
CA ARG A 195 6.86 14.45 23.31
C ARG A 195 6.90 12.97 22.99
N PRO A 196 6.92 12.03 23.97
CA PRO A 196 6.87 10.59 23.67
C PRO A 196 5.61 10.15 22.94
N ILE A 197 4.49 10.88 23.08
CA ILE A 197 3.24 10.60 22.35
C ILE A 197 3.43 10.90 20.86
N PHE A 198 4.03 12.05 20.54
CA PHE A 198 4.34 12.43 19.16
C PHE A 198 5.31 11.42 18.51
N GLU A 199 6.40 11.06 19.18
CA GLU A 199 7.39 10.11 18.66
C GLU A 199 6.78 8.73 18.37
N ARG A 200 5.91 8.26 19.27
CA ARG A 200 5.16 6.99 19.07
C ARG A 200 4.18 7.07 17.91
N ALA A 201 3.50 8.20 17.73
CA ALA A 201 2.56 8.40 16.62
C ALA A 201 3.30 8.39 15.27
N VAL A 202 4.41 9.12 15.17
CA VAL A 202 5.26 9.12 13.96
C VAL A 202 5.79 7.73 13.67
N GLY A 203 6.28 7.01 14.68
CA GLY A 203 6.72 5.62 14.54
C GLY A 203 5.62 4.70 14.01
N LYS A 204 4.38 4.88 14.48
CA LYS A 204 3.21 4.14 13.97
C LYS A 204 2.89 4.46 12.51
N VAL A 205 2.95 5.72 12.11
CA VAL A 205 2.74 6.14 10.72
C VAL A 205 3.76 5.48 9.81
N VAL A 206 5.05 5.55 10.16
CA VAL A 206 6.13 4.91 9.38
C VAL A 206 5.92 3.40 9.30
N SER A 207 5.59 2.75 10.42
CA SER A 207 5.31 1.31 10.45
C SER A 207 4.15 0.91 9.54
N LEU A 208 3.05 1.69 9.51
CA LEU A 208 1.91 1.43 8.64
C LEU A 208 2.26 1.59 7.15
N ILE A 209 3.05 2.60 6.80
CA ILE A 209 3.51 2.82 5.43
C ILE A 209 4.41 1.66 4.99
N LEU A 210 5.33 1.23 5.85
CA LEU A 210 6.19 0.07 5.59
C LEU A 210 5.38 -1.22 5.44
N LEU A 211 4.34 -1.41 6.25
CA LEU A 211 3.44 -2.57 6.15
C LEU A 211 2.72 -2.60 4.80
N GLN A 212 2.19 -1.46 4.34
CA GLN A 212 1.55 -1.34 3.03
C GLN A 212 2.53 -1.66 1.90
N THR A 213 3.75 -1.11 1.98
CA THR A 213 4.80 -1.34 0.98
C THR A 213 5.26 -2.80 0.96
N ALA A 214 5.45 -3.41 2.14
CA ALA A 214 5.82 -4.82 2.24
C ALA A 214 4.74 -5.73 1.64
N GLY A 215 3.45 -5.42 1.87
CA GLY A 215 2.35 -6.13 1.26
C GLY A 215 2.38 -6.08 -0.27
N LEU A 216 2.67 -4.93 -0.87
CA LEU A 216 2.81 -4.77 -2.31
C LEU A 216 4.02 -5.53 -2.87
N ILE A 217 5.15 -5.54 -2.16
CA ILE A 217 6.35 -6.29 -2.56
C ILE A 217 6.07 -7.80 -2.56
N VAL A 218 5.43 -8.32 -1.51
CA VAL A 218 5.05 -9.73 -1.44
C VAL A 218 4.13 -10.10 -2.60
N LEU A 219 3.14 -9.25 -2.87
CA LEU A 219 2.22 -9.42 -3.98
C LEU A 219 2.96 -9.49 -5.32
N GLN A 220 3.96 -8.63 -5.51
CA GLN A 220 4.81 -8.59 -6.69
C GLN A 220 5.64 -9.88 -6.87
N ILE A 221 6.22 -10.38 -5.78
CA ILE A 221 6.99 -11.64 -5.81
C ILE A 221 6.09 -12.82 -6.22
N VAL A 222 4.87 -12.86 -5.67
CA VAL A 222 3.89 -13.90 -6.05
C VAL A 222 3.57 -13.82 -7.54
N LEU A 223 3.32 -12.60 -8.08
CA LEU A 223 3.07 -12.43 -9.52
C LEU A 223 4.22 -12.92 -10.41
N MET A 224 5.46 -12.59 -10.04
CA MET A 224 6.62 -13.06 -10.79
C MET A 224 6.73 -14.60 -10.73
N GLY A 225 6.44 -15.19 -9.58
CA GLY A 225 6.40 -16.64 -9.41
C GLY A 225 5.36 -17.31 -10.30
N ASP A 226 4.16 -16.75 -10.35
CA ASP A 226 3.06 -17.27 -11.17
C ASP A 226 3.39 -17.17 -12.67
N GLN A 227 3.94 -16.06 -13.13
CA GLN A 227 4.37 -15.90 -14.52
C GLN A 227 5.44 -16.91 -14.91
N TRP A 228 6.43 -17.13 -14.05
CA TRP A 228 7.46 -18.13 -14.27
C TRP A 228 6.86 -19.54 -14.35
N PHE A 229 5.94 -19.88 -13.46
CA PHE A 229 5.26 -21.19 -13.46
C PHE A 229 4.43 -21.42 -14.73
N ILE A 230 3.67 -20.41 -15.18
CA ILE A 230 2.91 -20.47 -16.43
C ILE A 230 3.83 -20.64 -17.63
N ALA A 231 4.98 -19.95 -17.66
CA ALA A 231 5.97 -20.10 -18.71
C ALA A 231 6.54 -21.53 -18.78
N GLN A 232 6.81 -22.15 -17.63
CA GLN A 232 7.27 -23.55 -17.55
C GLN A 232 6.21 -24.53 -18.06
N LEU A 233 4.96 -24.34 -17.67
CA LEU A 233 3.84 -25.18 -18.13
C LEU A 233 3.65 -25.10 -19.66
N THR A 234 3.77 -23.90 -20.23
CA THR A 234 3.63 -23.70 -21.68
C THR A 234 4.79 -24.32 -22.46
N THR A 235 6.01 -24.29 -21.92
CA THR A 235 7.21 -24.89 -22.54
C THR A 235 7.13 -26.41 -22.51
N ALA A 236 6.85 -27.01 -21.36
CA ALA A 236 6.67 -28.46 -21.22
C ALA A 236 5.61 -29.00 -22.18
N ARG A 237 4.53 -28.26 -22.37
CA ARG A 237 3.45 -28.61 -23.27
C ARG A 237 3.81 -28.51 -24.75
N SER A 238 4.65 -27.55 -25.12
CA SER A 238 5.14 -27.42 -26.50
C SER A 238 6.02 -28.62 -26.90
N GLU A 239 6.74 -29.18 -25.93
CA GLU A 239 7.56 -30.39 -26.12
C GLU A 239 6.70 -31.63 -26.27
N GLU A 240 5.64 -31.81 -25.45
CA GLU A 240 4.70 -32.94 -25.60
C GLU A 240 4.01 -32.92 -26.97
N ARG A 241 3.63 -31.74 -27.48
CA ARG A 241 3.04 -31.63 -28.81
C ARG A 241 4.04 -31.94 -29.95
N ARG A 242 5.33 -31.70 -29.77
CA ARG A 242 6.36 -32.07 -30.71
C ARG A 242 6.54 -33.59 -30.77
N VAL A 243 6.67 -34.22 -29.61
CA VAL A 243 6.80 -35.69 -29.48
C VAL A 243 5.59 -36.39 -30.06
N GLY A 244 4.37 -35.91 -29.79
CA GLY A 244 3.12 -36.50 -30.32
C GLY A 244 2.99 -36.36 -31.88
N LYS A 245 3.59 -35.35 -32.48
CA LYS A 245 3.58 -35.20 -33.95
C LYS A 245 4.65 -36.05 -34.68
N GLU A 246 5.71 -36.40 -34.00
CA GLU A 246 6.77 -37.23 -34.56
C GLU A 246 6.40 -38.73 -34.57
N CYS A 247 5.54 -39.19 -33.66
CA CYS A 247 5.07 -40.59 -33.60
C CYS A 247 4.31 -41.05 -34.82
N PRO A 248 3.34 -40.31 -35.42
CA PRO A 248 2.58 -40.81 -36.56
C PRO A 248 3.41 -40.92 -37.85
N SER A 249 4.47 -40.11 -38.00
CA SER A 249 5.31 -40.17 -39.20
C SER A 249 6.27 -41.36 -39.21
N LYS A 250 6.81 -41.74 -38.04
CA LYS A 250 7.66 -42.93 -37.92
C LYS A 250 6.88 -44.28 -37.98
N CYS A 251 5.63 -44.31 -37.48
CA CYS A 251 4.82 -45.51 -37.60
C CYS A 251 4.32 -45.78 -39.01
N ARG A 252 4.12 -44.72 -39.82
CA ARG A 252 3.63 -44.90 -41.21
C ARG A 252 4.68 -45.46 -42.17
N SER A 253 5.96 -45.28 -41.91
CA SER A 253 7.05 -45.79 -42.76
C SER A 253 7.35 -47.30 -42.52
N ARG A 254 6.79 -47.94 -41.50
CA ARG A 254 7.05 -49.33 -41.15
C ARG A 254 6.03 -50.31 -41.73
N TRP A 255 4.95 -49.82 -42.35
CA TRP A 255 3.93 -50.61 -43.01
C TRP A 255 3.90 -50.28 -44.52
N SER A 256 5.01 -50.54 -45.21
CA SER A 256 4.99 -50.68 -46.65
C SER A 256 4.76 -52.17 -46.97
N PRO A 257 3.60 -52.57 -47.50
CA PRO A 257 3.43 -53.96 -47.94
C PRO A 257 4.29 -54.19 -49.19
N TYR A 258 5.11 -55.20 -49.09
CA TYR A 258 5.77 -55.76 -50.27
C TYR A 258 4.70 -56.23 -51.23
N HIS A 259 4.68 -55.67 -52.43
CA HIS A 259 4.45 -56.36 -53.69
C HIS A 259 5.12 -55.59 -54.81
#